data_1484776cc416674c037164c934140336
#
_entry.id   1484776cc416674c037164c934140336
#
_cell.length_a   1.000
_cell.length_b   1.000
_cell.length_c   1.000
_cell.angle_alpha   90.00
_cell.angle_beta   90.00
_cell.angle_gamma   90.00
#
_symmetry.space_group_name_H-M   'P 1'
#
loop_
_entity.id
_entity.type
_entity.pdbx_description
1 polymer ?
#
loop_
_entity_poly.entity_id
_entity_poly.type
_entity_poly.pdbx_seq_one_letter_code
_entity_poly.pdbx_strand_id
1 'polypeptide(L)'
;MKTRVTKLRAAQWMGPGVVAMALMTACGGGGDSGGGGPVTTSTTASGKISGTAAVGAAMANASITVACVQGTGASTATSAGAFTVSFAFSGPCSITGSTGTATLHSLANGSGTFNVTPLTELMLVYLAAELGTDLNGLLGGLASNTAYQSAVVNSGNLSTAQGGVATVLKSMFNITLSTSAFLTTAFTPGQPGADADLDALQAAGAFTSAGTPSAALLAAVAAAGTAANRPTGGTGGSTSGTP
;
A
#
# COMPACT_ATOMS: atom_id res chain seq x y z
N MET A 1 -55.00 20.54 5.52
CA MET A 1 -54.18 21.49 6.32
C MET A 1 -52.96 21.86 5.50
N LYS A 2 -52.72 23.13 5.28
CA LYS A 2 -51.76 23.67 4.31
C LYS A 2 -50.34 23.71 4.85
N THR A 3 -49.42 23.15 4.11
CA THR A 3 -48.00 23.12 4.39
C THR A 3 -47.30 24.32 3.77
N ARG A 4 -46.47 25.00 4.53
CA ARG A 4 -45.67 26.14 4.06
C ARG A 4 -44.29 25.67 3.62
N VAL A 5 -43.93 25.98 2.39
CA VAL A 5 -42.59 25.89 1.82
C VAL A 5 -41.85 27.16 2.16
N THR A 6 -40.68 27.03 2.81
CA THR A 6 -39.78 28.14 3.06
C THR A 6 -38.55 28.01 2.16
N LYS A 7 -38.46 28.87 1.16
CA LYS A 7 -37.27 29.11 0.35
C LYS A 7 -36.30 29.97 1.15
N LEU A 8 -35.05 29.57 1.29
CA LEU A 8 -33.97 30.44 1.75
C LEU A 8 -32.90 30.57 0.69
N ARG A 9 -32.54 31.79 0.50
CA ARG A 9 -31.83 32.44 -0.59
C ARG A 9 -30.31 32.14 -0.56
N ALA A 10 -29.77 32.09 -1.77
CA ALA A 10 -28.36 32.20 -2.06
C ALA A 10 -27.78 33.53 -1.58
N ALA A 11 -26.62 33.51 -0.97
CA ALA A 11 -25.77 34.68 -0.79
C ALA A 11 -24.49 34.45 -1.59
N GLN A 12 -24.39 35.15 -2.71
CA GLN A 12 -23.16 35.36 -3.46
C GLN A 12 -22.27 36.34 -2.68
N TRP A 13 -21.03 35.98 -2.46
CA TRP A 13 -20.01 36.95 -2.09
C TRP A 13 -18.90 36.90 -3.14
N MET A 14 -18.95 37.88 -4.03
CA MET A 14 -17.83 38.28 -4.87
C MET A 14 -16.96 39.24 -4.08
N GLY A 15 -15.66 39.01 -4.09
CA GLY A 15 -14.66 39.98 -3.67
C GLY A 15 -13.36 39.75 -4.43
N PRO A 16 -12.91 40.70 -5.27
CA PRO A 16 -11.64 40.60 -5.97
C PRO A 16 -10.52 41.18 -5.11
N GLY A 17 -9.49 40.40 -4.86
CA GLY A 17 -8.23 40.83 -4.23
C GLY A 17 -7.06 40.60 -5.17
N VAL A 18 -6.76 41.59 -5.99
CA VAL A 18 -5.49 41.72 -6.73
C VAL A 18 -4.43 42.13 -5.76
N VAL A 19 -3.35 41.41 -5.59
CA VAL A 19 -2.12 41.89 -4.96
C VAL A 19 -0.91 41.51 -5.79
N ALA A 20 -0.17 42.56 -6.08
CA ALA A 20 0.90 42.78 -7.01
C ALA A 20 2.16 41.95 -6.77
N MET A 21 2.86 41.69 -7.90
CA MET A 21 4.25 41.29 -8.01
C MET A 21 5.20 42.27 -7.33
N ALA A 22 6.20 41.74 -6.64
CA ALA A 22 7.46 42.41 -6.38
C ALA A 22 8.62 41.55 -6.92
N LEU A 23 9.07 41.89 -8.11
CA LEU A 23 10.35 41.50 -8.65
C LEU A 23 11.46 42.32 -7.93
N MET A 24 12.33 41.63 -7.20
CA MET A 24 13.59 42.19 -6.77
C MET A 24 14.73 41.52 -7.54
N THR A 25 15.15 42.17 -8.63
CA THR A 25 16.45 41.99 -9.24
C THR A 25 17.51 42.70 -8.41
N ALA A 26 18.36 41.92 -7.73
CA ALA A 26 19.62 42.40 -7.19
C ALA A 26 20.77 41.84 -8.03
N CYS A 27 21.27 42.67 -8.91
CA CYS A 27 22.55 42.50 -9.59
C CYS A 27 23.64 43.08 -8.66
N GLY A 28 24.60 42.28 -8.26
CA GLY A 28 25.77 42.67 -7.51
C GLY A 28 26.93 41.75 -7.86
N GLY A 29 27.84 42.22 -8.69
CA GLY A 29 29.02 41.51 -9.12
C GLY A 29 30.11 41.48 -8.05
N GLY A 30 31.00 40.51 -8.12
CA GLY A 30 32.24 40.38 -7.34
C GLY A 30 32.79 38.96 -7.60
N GLY A 31 33.88 38.86 -8.37
CA GLY A 31 34.52 37.60 -8.69
C GLY A 31 35.24 37.01 -7.49
N ASP A 32 35.26 35.68 -7.42
CA ASP A 32 36.44 34.94 -6.98
C ASP A 32 36.37 33.50 -7.49
N SER A 33 37.50 33.02 -7.99
CA SER A 33 37.67 31.72 -8.60
C SER A 33 37.77 30.66 -7.50
N GLY A 34 36.74 29.82 -7.35
CA GLY A 34 36.78 28.62 -6.53
C GLY A 34 35.84 27.59 -7.14
N GLY A 35 36.43 26.56 -7.77
CA GLY A 35 35.68 25.48 -8.38
C GLY A 35 34.93 24.64 -7.38
N GLY A 36 33.71 25.04 -7.03
CA GLY A 36 32.72 24.29 -6.35
C GLY A 36 31.64 23.88 -7.36
N GLY A 37 31.67 22.64 -7.83
CA GLY A 37 30.58 22.10 -8.61
C GLY A 37 29.26 22.27 -7.86
N PRO A 38 28.12 22.41 -8.56
CA PRO A 38 26.83 22.53 -7.92
C PRO A 38 26.57 21.29 -7.06
N VAL A 39 26.57 21.47 -5.73
CA VAL A 39 26.08 20.47 -4.80
C VAL A 39 24.58 20.40 -5.09
N THR A 40 24.15 19.49 -5.94
CA THR A 40 22.74 19.14 -6.03
C THR A 40 22.34 18.48 -4.71
N THR A 41 21.92 19.27 -3.75
CA THR A 41 21.18 18.78 -2.61
C THR A 41 19.89 18.19 -3.16
N SER A 42 19.85 16.85 -3.28
CA SER A 42 18.61 16.14 -3.52
C SER A 42 17.68 16.43 -2.33
N THR A 43 16.82 17.41 -2.48
CA THR A 43 15.74 17.66 -1.52
C THR A 43 14.78 16.48 -1.62
N THR A 44 14.86 15.56 -0.67
CA THR A 44 13.89 14.50 -0.51
C THR A 44 12.52 15.15 -0.29
N ALA A 45 11.58 14.93 -1.21
CA ALA A 45 10.27 15.53 -1.13
C ALA A 45 9.55 15.04 0.13
N SER A 46 8.98 15.97 0.90
CA SER A 46 8.08 15.62 2.00
C SER A 46 6.81 15.03 1.41
N GLY A 47 6.42 13.88 1.90
CA GLY A 47 5.24 13.15 1.45
C GLY A 47 4.39 12.69 2.63
N LYS A 48 3.19 12.18 2.29
CA LYS A 48 2.22 11.67 3.25
C LYS A 48 1.76 10.28 2.85
N ILE A 49 1.88 9.33 3.76
CA ILE A 49 1.33 7.98 3.66
C ILE A 49 0.23 7.87 4.71
N SER A 50 -0.97 7.47 4.30
CA SER A 50 -2.13 7.29 5.17
C SER A 50 -2.84 5.99 4.83
N GLY A 51 -3.75 5.53 5.70
CA GLY A 51 -4.54 4.33 5.46
C GLY A 51 -5.30 3.89 6.70
N THR A 52 -5.87 2.70 6.61
CA THR A 52 -6.54 2.02 7.73
C THR A 52 -5.79 0.73 8.05
N ALA A 53 -5.50 0.52 9.33
CA ALA A 53 -4.98 -0.72 9.88
C ALA A 53 -6.13 -1.49 10.53
N ALA A 54 -6.45 -2.69 10.01
CA ALA A 54 -7.58 -3.50 10.48
C ALA A 54 -7.38 -4.99 10.23
N VAL A 55 -8.00 -5.82 11.06
CA VAL A 55 -8.00 -7.29 11.01
C VAL A 55 -9.42 -7.88 10.94
N GLY A 56 -10.40 -7.09 10.44
CA GLY A 56 -11.85 -7.27 10.62
C GLY A 56 -12.37 -6.28 11.67
N ALA A 57 -11.61 -6.07 12.74
CA ALA A 57 -11.77 -4.92 13.64
C ALA A 57 -10.61 -3.94 13.43
N ALA A 58 -10.80 -2.68 13.83
CA ALA A 58 -9.74 -1.69 13.83
C ALA A 58 -8.53 -2.17 14.65
N MET A 59 -7.33 -2.06 14.13
CA MET A 59 -6.09 -2.20 14.89
C MET A 59 -5.87 -0.92 15.72
N ALA A 60 -6.74 -0.74 16.73
CA ALA A 60 -6.75 0.45 17.55
C ALA A 60 -5.40 0.67 18.24
N ASN A 61 -4.89 1.89 18.16
CA ASN A 61 -3.61 2.30 18.74
C ASN A 61 -2.40 1.47 18.26
N ALA A 62 -2.50 0.83 17.08
CA ALA A 62 -1.39 0.10 16.51
C ALA A 62 -0.19 1.04 16.28
N SER A 63 1.00 0.56 16.59
CA SER A 63 2.24 1.20 16.17
C SER A 63 2.38 1.03 14.66
N ILE A 64 2.50 2.12 13.93
CA ILE A 64 2.74 2.13 12.49
C ILE A 64 4.15 2.62 12.24
N THR A 65 4.94 1.80 11.54
CA THR A 65 6.27 2.19 11.07
C THR A 65 6.33 2.09 9.56
N VAL A 66 7.00 3.05 8.94
CA VAL A 66 7.21 3.11 7.49
C VAL A 66 8.71 3.18 7.24
N ALA A 67 9.23 2.25 6.45
CA ALA A 67 10.63 2.22 6.04
C ALA A 67 10.70 2.26 4.51
N CYS A 68 11.30 3.31 3.97
CA CYS A 68 11.44 3.54 2.54
C CYS A 68 12.85 3.27 2.05
N VAL A 69 13.06 3.30 0.74
CA VAL A 69 14.42 3.27 0.15
C VAL A 69 15.27 4.39 0.76
N GLN A 70 14.66 5.58 0.95
CA GLN A 70 15.25 6.65 1.75
C GLN A 70 14.21 7.22 2.71
N GLY A 71 14.58 7.33 3.96
CA GLY A 71 13.74 7.87 5.02
C GLY A 71 12.88 6.83 5.74
N THR A 72 12.61 7.12 6.98
CA THR A 72 11.73 6.33 7.86
C THR A 72 10.78 7.26 8.58
N GLY A 73 9.60 6.76 8.89
CA GLY A 73 8.59 7.50 9.64
C GLY A 73 7.78 6.57 10.54
N ALA A 74 7.13 7.13 11.53
CA ALA A 74 6.27 6.38 12.44
C ALA A 74 5.08 7.22 12.87
N SER A 75 4.00 6.54 13.24
CA SER A 75 2.82 7.12 13.89
C SER A 75 2.09 6.06 14.71
N THR A 76 1.02 6.47 15.37
CA THR A 76 0.10 5.55 16.03
C THR A 76 -1.26 5.65 15.32
N ALA A 77 -1.87 4.51 15.03
CA ALA A 77 -3.22 4.47 14.51
C ALA A 77 -4.22 5.01 15.55
N THR A 78 -5.28 5.62 15.08
CA THR A 78 -6.40 6.03 15.94
C THR A 78 -7.14 4.83 16.51
N SER A 79 -8.09 5.06 17.42
CA SER A 79 -9.00 4.01 17.90
C SER A 79 -9.83 3.36 16.78
N ALA A 80 -10.03 4.06 15.66
CA ALA A 80 -10.69 3.55 14.45
C ALA A 80 -9.71 2.91 13.46
N GLY A 81 -8.44 2.72 13.80
CA GLY A 81 -7.43 2.13 12.93
C GLY A 81 -6.83 3.06 11.87
N ALA A 82 -7.32 4.29 11.75
CA ALA A 82 -6.80 5.22 10.76
C ALA A 82 -5.41 5.73 11.16
N PHE A 83 -4.50 5.82 10.20
CA PHE A 83 -3.15 6.34 10.43
C PHE A 83 -2.71 7.33 9.36
N THR A 84 -1.75 8.17 9.73
CA THR A 84 -1.07 9.10 8.83
C THR A 84 0.37 9.27 9.29
N VAL A 85 1.31 9.10 8.35
CA VAL A 85 2.75 9.34 8.56
C VAL A 85 3.19 10.39 7.54
N SER A 86 3.81 11.48 8.01
CA SER A 86 4.30 12.56 7.14
C SER A 86 5.79 12.78 7.42
N PHE A 87 6.62 12.61 6.40
CA PHE A 87 8.09 12.73 6.48
C PHE A 87 8.69 12.89 5.08
N ALA A 88 9.96 13.25 5.03
CA ALA A 88 10.70 13.26 3.77
C ALA A 88 11.14 11.85 3.41
N PHE A 89 10.75 11.34 2.23
CA PHE A 89 11.10 9.99 1.79
C PHE A 89 11.24 9.85 0.28
N SER A 90 11.91 8.79 -0.13
CA SER A 90 11.89 8.25 -1.49
C SER A 90 11.46 6.79 -1.42
N GLY A 91 10.37 6.45 -2.12
CA GLY A 91 9.81 5.09 -2.16
C GLY A 91 10.55 4.14 -3.10
N PRO A 92 10.12 2.88 -3.15
CA PRO A 92 8.99 2.30 -2.40
C PRO A 92 9.26 2.17 -0.90
N CYS A 93 8.19 1.98 -0.14
CA CYS A 93 8.23 1.85 1.31
C CYS A 93 7.53 0.57 1.76
N SER A 94 8.05 -0.09 2.79
CA SER A 94 7.29 -1.05 3.58
C SER A 94 6.56 -0.33 4.71
N ILE A 95 5.37 -0.83 5.04
CA ILE A 95 4.56 -0.36 6.17
C ILE A 95 4.36 -1.55 7.10
N THR A 96 4.64 -1.36 8.38
CA THR A 96 4.37 -2.37 9.43
C THR A 96 3.39 -1.78 10.43
N GLY A 97 2.29 -2.48 10.67
CA GLY A 97 1.33 -2.18 11.73
C GLY A 97 1.35 -3.26 12.80
N SER A 98 1.50 -2.89 14.07
CA SER A 98 1.56 -3.84 15.17
C SER A 98 0.74 -3.38 16.38
N THR A 99 -0.04 -4.30 16.94
CA THR A 99 -0.76 -4.13 18.22
C THR A 99 -0.08 -4.86 19.38
N GLY A 100 1.06 -5.53 19.12
CA GLY A 100 1.71 -6.44 20.07
C GLY A 100 1.17 -7.87 20.02
N THR A 101 -0.08 -8.09 19.59
CA THR A 101 -0.67 -9.42 19.38
C THR A 101 -0.71 -9.81 17.91
N ALA A 102 -0.84 -8.84 17.02
CA ALA A 102 -0.80 -9.00 15.57
C ALA A 102 0.22 -8.04 14.98
N THR A 103 1.00 -8.51 14.03
CA THR A 103 1.85 -7.69 13.18
C THR A 103 1.50 -8.00 11.73
N LEU A 104 1.21 -6.96 10.96
CA LEU A 104 0.86 -7.04 9.55
C LEU A 104 1.70 -6.06 8.75
N HIS A 105 1.90 -6.40 7.49
CA HIS A 105 2.70 -5.61 6.58
C HIS A 105 1.89 -5.13 5.36
N SER A 106 2.36 -4.04 4.81
CA SER A 106 1.86 -3.47 3.57
C SER A 106 3.00 -2.75 2.84
N LEU A 107 2.69 -2.14 1.72
CA LEU A 107 3.65 -1.32 1.00
C LEU A 107 3.01 -0.01 0.55
N ALA A 108 3.88 0.99 0.28
CA ALA A 108 3.50 2.22 -0.39
C ALA A 108 4.50 2.48 -1.53
N ASN A 109 3.99 2.70 -2.73
CA ASN A 109 4.81 3.05 -3.89
C ASN A 109 5.02 4.58 -4.04
N GLY A 110 4.51 5.37 -3.09
CA GLY A 110 4.58 6.82 -3.06
C GLY A 110 3.69 7.41 -1.96
N SER A 111 3.41 8.70 -2.05
CA SER A 111 2.38 9.33 -1.20
C SER A 111 0.99 8.85 -1.58
N GLY A 112 0.11 8.67 -0.61
CA GLY A 112 -1.25 8.22 -0.87
C GLY A 112 -1.89 7.46 0.28
N THR A 113 -2.94 6.71 -0.06
CA THR A 113 -3.65 5.81 0.86
C THR A 113 -3.21 4.38 0.61
N PHE A 114 -2.73 3.71 1.68
CA PHE A 114 -2.28 2.32 1.68
C PHE A 114 -2.72 1.65 2.97
N ASN A 115 -3.54 0.63 2.87
CA ASN A 115 -4.08 -0.06 4.04
C ASN A 115 -3.07 -1.08 4.60
N VAL A 116 -3.24 -1.42 5.88
CA VAL A 116 -2.51 -2.50 6.57
C VAL A 116 -3.53 -3.51 7.07
N THR A 117 -3.66 -4.64 6.36
CA THR A 117 -4.68 -5.66 6.61
C THR A 117 -4.12 -7.06 6.35
N PRO A 118 -4.80 -8.13 6.79
CA PRO A 118 -4.43 -9.49 6.38
C PRO A 118 -4.39 -9.67 4.86
N LEU A 119 -5.20 -8.92 4.09
CA LEU A 119 -5.18 -9.00 2.63
C LEU A 119 -3.90 -8.38 2.05
N THR A 120 -3.39 -7.28 2.62
CA THR A 120 -2.11 -6.69 2.18
C THR A 120 -0.93 -7.57 2.55
N GLU A 121 -0.97 -8.25 3.70
CA GLU A 121 0.01 -9.28 4.08
C GLU A 121 0.06 -10.40 3.03
N LEU A 122 -1.12 -10.94 2.66
CA LEU A 122 -1.23 -11.98 1.64
C LEU A 122 -0.72 -11.53 0.28
N MET A 123 -1.00 -10.28 -0.11
CA MET A 123 -0.49 -9.71 -1.36
C MET A 123 1.04 -9.65 -1.37
N LEU A 124 1.66 -9.27 -0.25
CA LEU A 124 3.11 -9.28 -0.12
C LEU A 124 3.70 -10.68 -0.18
N VAL A 125 3.05 -11.68 0.44
CA VAL A 125 3.44 -13.09 0.35
C VAL A 125 3.36 -13.58 -1.10
N TYR A 126 2.31 -13.24 -1.84
CA TYR A 126 2.18 -13.56 -3.26
C TYR A 126 3.32 -12.96 -4.08
N LEU A 127 3.56 -11.65 -3.94
CA LEU A 127 4.65 -10.93 -4.64
C LEU A 127 6.03 -11.50 -4.30
N ALA A 128 6.29 -11.79 -3.03
CA ALA A 128 7.54 -12.39 -2.61
C ALA A 128 7.77 -13.73 -3.29
N ALA A 129 6.76 -14.59 -3.31
CA ALA A 129 6.83 -15.90 -3.97
C ALA A 129 6.98 -15.78 -5.50
N GLU A 130 6.32 -14.82 -6.12
CA GLU A 130 6.50 -14.48 -7.54
C GLU A 130 7.94 -14.05 -7.85
N LEU A 131 8.60 -13.36 -6.94
CA LEU A 131 9.99 -12.92 -7.02
C LEU A 131 11.01 -13.99 -6.59
N GLY A 132 10.56 -15.19 -6.24
CA GLY A 132 11.41 -16.30 -5.80
C GLY A 132 12.00 -16.11 -4.41
N THR A 133 11.35 -15.33 -3.54
CA THR A 133 11.72 -15.08 -2.15
C THR A 133 10.55 -15.29 -1.21
N ASP A 134 10.74 -15.09 0.08
CA ASP A 134 9.68 -15.03 1.07
C ASP A 134 9.40 -13.58 1.51
N LEU A 135 8.37 -13.39 2.35
CA LEU A 135 7.97 -12.09 2.84
C LEU A 135 9.13 -11.35 3.54
N ASN A 136 9.89 -12.05 4.37
CA ASN A 136 11.02 -11.45 5.10
C ASN A 136 12.14 -11.04 4.14
N GLY A 137 12.42 -11.87 3.13
CA GLY A 137 13.38 -11.57 2.08
C GLY A 137 12.96 -10.36 1.25
N LEU A 138 11.68 -10.26 0.86
CA LEU A 138 11.15 -9.12 0.14
C LEU A 138 11.26 -7.83 0.98
N LEU A 139 10.76 -7.83 2.21
CA LEU A 139 10.77 -6.65 3.09
C LEU A 139 12.18 -6.23 3.47
N GLY A 140 13.03 -7.18 3.84
CA GLY A 140 14.44 -6.92 4.21
C GLY A 140 15.29 -6.45 3.04
N GLY A 141 15.00 -6.91 1.83
CA GLY A 141 15.70 -6.52 0.60
C GLY A 141 15.19 -5.23 -0.04
N LEU A 142 14.01 -4.73 0.34
CA LEU A 142 13.34 -3.64 -0.38
C LEU A 142 14.19 -2.37 -0.49
N ALA A 143 14.96 -2.03 0.53
CA ALA A 143 15.78 -0.81 0.55
C ALA A 143 16.98 -0.88 -0.43
N SER A 144 17.47 -2.08 -0.77
CA SER A 144 18.72 -2.27 -1.51
C SER A 144 18.57 -3.04 -2.83
N ASN A 145 17.50 -3.82 -3.00
CA ASN A 145 17.28 -4.63 -4.20
C ASN A 145 16.42 -3.92 -5.21
N THR A 146 17.03 -3.45 -6.29
CA THR A 146 16.34 -2.71 -7.37
C THR A 146 15.29 -3.55 -8.11
N ALA A 147 15.44 -4.88 -8.18
CA ALA A 147 14.43 -5.75 -8.77
C ALA A 147 13.16 -5.79 -7.90
N TYR A 148 13.30 -5.86 -6.57
CA TYR A 148 12.17 -5.78 -5.65
C TYR A 148 11.50 -4.40 -5.72
N GLN A 149 12.30 -3.33 -5.73
CA GLN A 149 11.78 -1.97 -5.89
C GLN A 149 10.96 -1.82 -7.17
N SER A 150 11.48 -2.28 -8.29
CA SER A 150 10.80 -2.23 -9.59
C SER A 150 9.51 -3.05 -9.59
N ALA A 151 9.50 -4.22 -8.95
CA ALA A 151 8.33 -5.07 -8.87
C ALA A 151 7.19 -4.42 -8.08
N VAL A 152 7.48 -3.83 -6.91
CA VAL A 152 6.46 -3.25 -6.02
C VAL A 152 5.94 -1.88 -6.46
N VAL A 153 6.65 -1.17 -7.35
CA VAL A 153 6.13 0.08 -7.95
C VAL A 153 5.32 -0.18 -9.22
N ASN A 154 5.43 -1.36 -9.80
CA ASN A 154 4.69 -1.73 -11.00
C ASN A 154 3.22 -2.03 -10.65
N SER A 155 2.31 -1.19 -11.13
CA SER A 155 0.87 -1.33 -10.87
C SER A 155 0.29 -2.63 -11.44
N GLY A 156 0.85 -3.14 -12.53
CA GLY A 156 0.47 -4.42 -13.12
C GLY A 156 0.77 -5.59 -12.18
N ASN A 157 1.98 -5.63 -11.59
CA ASN A 157 2.35 -6.65 -10.61
C ASN A 157 1.46 -6.59 -9.37
N LEU A 158 1.21 -5.37 -8.86
CA LEU A 158 0.31 -5.19 -7.70
C LEU A 158 -1.11 -5.69 -8.01
N SER A 159 -1.64 -5.34 -9.18
CA SER A 159 -2.97 -5.82 -9.62
C SER A 159 -3.01 -7.34 -9.78
N THR A 160 -1.97 -7.94 -10.36
CA THR A 160 -1.84 -9.39 -10.50
C THR A 160 -1.81 -10.08 -9.14
N ALA A 161 -1.01 -9.57 -8.20
CA ALA A 161 -0.93 -10.13 -6.85
C ALA A 161 -2.27 -10.01 -6.09
N GLN A 162 -2.93 -8.86 -6.17
CA GLN A 162 -4.26 -8.67 -5.58
C GLN A 162 -5.29 -9.62 -6.19
N GLY A 163 -5.29 -9.79 -7.52
CA GLY A 163 -6.16 -10.73 -8.22
C GLY A 163 -5.85 -12.19 -7.86
N GLY A 164 -4.57 -12.54 -7.71
CA GLY A 164 -4.12 -13.86 -7.28
C GLY A 164 -4.60 -14.19 -5.86
N VAL A 165 -4.46 -13.26 -4.93
CA VAL A 165 -5.02 -13.41 -3.56
C VAL A 165 -6.53 -13.60 -3.61
N ALA A 166 -7.27 -12.77 -4.36
CA ALA A 166 -8.72 -12.88 -4.49
C ALA A 166 -9.14 -14.25 -5.05
N THR A 167 -8.37 -14.80 -6.01
CA THR A 167 -8.61 -16.12 -6.59
C THR A 167 -8.42 -17.25 -5.56
N VAL A 168 -7.35 -17.18 -4.77
CA VAL A 168 -7.09 -18.16 -3.69
C VAL A 168 -8.19 -18.10 -2.63
N LEU A 169 -8.60 -16.91 -2.20
CA LEU A 169 -9.68 -16.74 -1.22
C LEU A 169 -11.02 -17.28 -1.75
N LYS A 170 -11.33 -17.04 -3.01
CA LYS A 170 -12.52 -17.59 -3.66
C LYS A 170 -12.48 -19.12 -3.72
N SER A 171 -11.32 -19.70 -4.03
CA SER A 171 -11.13 -21.15 -4.10
C SER A 171 -11.24 -21.84 -2.74
N MET A 172 -10.61 -21.27 -1.69
CA MET A 172 -10.53 -21.91 -0.37
C MET A 172 -11.78 -21.67 0.49
N PHE A 173 -12.37 -20.47 0.41
CA PHE A 173 -13.44 -20.06 1.33
C PHE A 173 -14.75 -19.72 0.62
N ASN A 174 -14.79 -19.79 -0.72
CA ASN A 174 -15.93 -19.35 -1.55
C ASN A 174 -16.35 -17.89 -1.31
N ILE A 175 -15.42 -17.03 -0.87
CA ILE A 175 -15.63 -15.60 -0.64
C ILE A 175 -15.13 -14.82 -1.85
N THR A 176 -15.97 -13.89 -2.33
CA THR A 176 -15.62 -12.93 -3.38
C THR A 176 -15.47 -11.58 -2.73
N LEU A 177 -14.30 -10.97 -2.87
CA LEU A 177 -14.03 -9.64 -2.30
C LEU A 177 -14.87 -8.56 -2.99
N SER A 178 -15.34 -7.58 -2.22
CA SER A 178 -16.08 -6.41 -2.71
C SER A 178 -15.23 -5.50 -3.60
N THR A 179 -13.90 -5.52 -3.38
CA THR A 179 -12.92 -4.83 -4.21
C THR A 179 -11.66 -5.66 -4.38
N SER A 180 -11.08 -5.64 -5.58
CA SER A 180 -9.75 -6.20 -5.82
C SER A 180 -8.63 -5.22 -5.44
N ALA A 181 -8.92 -3.92 -5.36
CA ALA A 181 -7.93 -2.89 -5.03
C ALA A 181 -7.80 -2.64 -3.52
N PHE A 182 -7.81 -3.70 -2.70
CA PHE A 182 -7.83 -3.62 -1.24
C PHE A 182 -6.58 -2.93 -0.64
N LEU A 183 -5.49 -2.82 -1.38
CA LEU A 183 -4.30 -2.07 -0.94
C LEU A 183 -4.61 -0.59 -0.75
N THR A 184 -5.35 0.01 -1.68
CA THR A 184 -5.53 1.47 -1.77
C THR A 184 -6.96 1.95 -1.60
N THR A 185 -7.95 1.04 -1.61
CA THR A 185 -9.34 1.41 -1.39
C THR A 185 -9.56 1.82 0.06
N ALA A 186 -9.92 3.08 0.27
CA ALA A 186 -10.23 3.57 1.61
C ALA A 186 -11.46 2.86 2.17
N PHE A 187 -11.41 2.47 3.43
CA PHE A 187 -12.53 1.87 4.14
C PHE A 187 -12.53 2.27 5.61
N THR A 188 -13.64 2.02 6.27
CA THR A 188 -13.80 2.27 7.70
C THR A 188 -14.23 0.97 8.37
N PRO A 189 -13.54 0.51 9.43
CA PRO A 189 -13.95 -0.64 10.23
C PRO A 189 -15.40 -0.52 10.73
N GLY A 190 -16.15 -1.62 10.67
CA GLY A 190 -17.57 -1.68 11.00
C GLY A 190 -18.51 -1.20 9.90
N GLN A 191 -18.02 -0.93 8.68
CA GLN A 191 -18.85 -0.51 7.55
C GLN A 191 -18.86 -1.56 6.43
N PRO A 192 -19.92 -1.62 5.61
CA PRO A 192 -19.99 -2.49 4.45
C PRO A 192 -18.83 -2.25 3.47
N GLY A 193 -18.44 -3.29 2.73
CA GLY A 193 -17.36 -3.25 1.75
C GLY A 193 -16.13 -4.01 2.22
N ALA A 194 -14.95 -3.43 2.12
CA ALA A 194 -13.69 -4.12 2.43
C ALA A 194 -13.61 -4.63 3.87
N ASP A 195 -14.24 -3.97 4.83
CA ASP A 195 -14.28 -4.45 6.21
C ASP A 195 -15.18 -5.69 6.36
N ALA A 196 -16.35 -5.68 5.73
CA ALA A 196 -17.23 -6.85 5.70
C ALA A 196 -16.57 -8.06 5.03
N ASP A 197 -15.68 -7.85 4.06
CA ASP A 197 -14.86 -8.92 3.47
C ASP A 197 -13.91 -9.52 4.50
N LEU A 198 -13.25 -8.67 5.32
CA LEU A 198 -12.36 -9.11 6.40
C LEU A 198 -13.13 -9.90 7.47
N ASP A 199 -14.31 -9.44 7.86
CA ASP A 199 -15.19 -10.12 8.81
C ASP A 199 -15.64 -11.49 8.29
N ALA A 200 -16.03 -11.56 7.01
CA ALA A 200 -16.44 -12.82 6.38
C ALA A 200 -15.27 -13.82 6.33
N LEU A 201 -14.06 -13.35 5.99
CA LEU A 201 -12.85 -14.16 5.98
C LEU A 201 -12.45 -14.64 7.38
N GLN A 202 -12.59 -13.78 8.39
CA GLN A 202 -12.37 -14.12 9.79
C GLN A 202 -13.35 -15.23 10.23
N ALA A 203 -14.65 -15.07 9.93
CA ALA A 203 -15.69 -16.04 10.24
C ALA A 203 -15.49 -17.39 9.53
N ALA A 204 -14.91 -17.38 8.33
CA ALA A 204 -14.57 -18.57 7.55
C ALA A 204 -13.25 -19.25 8.01
N GLY A 205 -12.56 -18.71 9.02
CA GLY A 205 -11.29 -19.25 9.53
C GLY A 205 -10.08 -19.00 8.63
N ALA A 206 -10.17 -18.02 7.73
CA ALA A 206 -9.03 -17.60 6.91
C ALA A 206 -7.93 -16.96 7.77
N PHE A 207 -8.32 -16.32 8.87
CA PHE A 207 -7.44 -15.63 9.80
C PHE A 207 -7.45 -16.28 11.19
N THR A 208 -6.37 -16.15 11.91
CA THR A 208 -6.25 -16.56 13.32
C THR A 208 -7.10 -15.64 14.22
N SER A 209 -7.26 -15.98 15.49
CA SER A 209 -7.94 -15.12 16.48
C SER A 209 -7.25 -13.76 16.66
N ALA A 210 -5.96 -13.65 16.33
CA ALA A 210 -5.25 -12.38 16.32
C ALA A 210 -5.45 -11.58 15.02
N GLY A 211 -6.16 -12.13 14.04
CA GLY A 211 -6.40 -11.49 12.76
C GLY A 211 -5.28 -11.63 11.73
N THR A 212 -4.26 -12.45 12.00
CA THR A 212 -3.21 -12.76 11.02
C THR A 212 -3.67 -13.89 10.09
N PRO A 213 -3.21 -13.95 8.83
CA PRO A 213 -3.55 -15.06 7.94
C PRO A 213 -3.15 -16.42 8.51
N SER A 214 -4.01 -17.43 8.31
CA SER A 214 -3.71 -18.81 8.73
C SER A 214 -2.54 -19.39 7.94
N ALA A 215 -1.78 -20.31 8.54
CA ALA A 215 -0.64 -20.95 7.89
C ALA A 215 -1.02 -21.65 6.57
N ALA A 216 -2.20 -22.26 6.52
CA ALA A 216 -2.70 -22.92 5.30
C ALA A 216 -2.96 -21.90 4.19
N LEU A 217 -3.53 -20.73 4.52
CA LEU A 217 -3.78 -19.66 3.56
C LEU A 217 -2.47 -19.04 3.07
N LEU A 218 -1.52 -18.77 3.96
CA LEU A 218 -0.18 -18.28 3.59
C LEU A 218 0.51 -19.24 2.60
N ALA A 219 0.47 -20.54 2.88
CA ALA A 219 1.05 -21.55 1.98
C ALA A 219 0.37 -21.59 0.61
N ALA A 220 -0.97 -21.50 0.57
CA ALA A 220 -1.71 -21.48 -0.68
C ALA A 220 -1.42 -20.25 -1.52
N VAL A 221 -1.34 -19.09 -0.89
CA VAL A 221 -1.02 -17.82 -1.57
C VAL A 221 0.43 -17.82 -2.07
N ALA A 222 1.38 -18.31 -1.28
CA ALA A 222 2.77 -18.46 -1.72
C ALA A 222 2.89 -19.41 -2.92
N ALA A 223 2.18 -20.55 -2.89
CA ALA A 223 2.16 -21.50 -4.02
C ALA A 223 1.58 -20.85 -5.29
N ALA A 224 0.52 -20.03 -5.16
CA ALA A 224 -0.06 -19.29 -6.27
C ALA A 224 0.91 -18.26 -6.85
N GLY A 225 1.64 -17.50 -6.01
CA GLY A 225 2.68 -16.57 -6.42
C GLY A 225 3.83 -17.28 -7.17
N THR A 226 4.30 -18.39 -6.61
CA THR A 226 5.34 -19.22 -7.27
C THR A 226 4.87 -19.74 -8.64
N ALA A 227 3.61 -20.12 -8.76
CA ALA A 227 3.03 -20.58 -10.03
C ALA A 227 2.94 -19.44 -11.07
N ALA A 228 2.72 -18.20 -10.62
CA ALA A 228 2.69 -17.03 -11.48
C ALA A 228 4.07 -16.67 -12.05
N ASN A 229 5.14 -16.92 -11.28
CA ASN A 229 6.53 -16.72 -11.75
C ASN A 229 7.02 -17.79 -12.73
N ARG A 230 6.22 -18.81 -13.02
CA ARG A 230 6.63 -19.79 -14.04
C ARG A 230 6.85 -19.09 -15.36
N PRO A 231 8.06 -19.17 -15.96
CA PRO A 231 8.21 -18.76 -17.33
C PRO A 231 7.20 -19.56 -18.16
N THR A 232 6.30 -18.88 -18.85
CA THR A 232 5.48 -19.45 -19.91
C THR A 232 6.40 -19.80 -21.07
N GLY A 233 7.35 -20.69 -20.81
CA GLY A 233 8.43 -21.07 -21.68
C GLY A 233 8.36 -22.53 -22.03
N GLY A 234 8.00 -22.78 -23.25
CA GLY A 234 8.35 -24.02 -23.92
C GLY A 234 7.28 -25.11 -23.78
N THR A 235 6.32 -25.10 -24.67
CA THR A 235 5.88 -26.34 -25.31
C THR A 235 7.11 -27.16 -25.62
N GLY A 236 7.44 -28.13 -24.74
CA GLY A 236 8.44 -29.14 -25.01
C GLY A 236 8.01 -29.88 -26.28
N GLY A 237 8.71 -29.60 -27.38
CA GLY A 237 8.61 -30.40 -28.57
C GLY A 237 8.96 -31.83 -28.20
N SER A 238 7.94 -32.70 -28.19
CA SER A 238 8.11 -34.14 -28.16
C SER A 238 8.80 -34.53 -29.48
N THR A 239 10.11 -34.66 -29.44
CA THR A 239 10.84 -35.38 -30.50
C THR A 239 10.57 -36.85 -30.29
N SER A 240 9.50 -37.33 -30.90
CA SER A 240 9.29 -38.72 -31.19
C SER A 240 10.37 -39.16 -32.18
N GLY A 241 11.46 -39.67 -31.67
CA GLY A 241 12.41 -40.46 -32.46
C GLY A 241 11.87 -41.86 -32.57
N THR A 242 11.48 -42.27 -33.75
CA THR A 242 11.21 -43.67 -34.11
C THR A 242 12.44 -44.21 -34.81
N PRO A 243 12.89 -45.44 -34.54
CA PRO A 243 14.02 -46.11 -35.11
C PRO A 243 13.85 -46.44 -36.59
#